data_8f11869108fe2e756966507e389d7688
#
_entry.id   8f11869108fe2e756966507e389d7688
#
_cell.length_a   1.000
_cell.length_b   1.000
_cell.length_c   1.000
_cell.angle_alpha   90.00
_cell.angle_beta   90.00
_cell.angle_gamma   90.00
#
_symmetry.space_group_name_H-M   'P 1'
#
loop_
_entity.id
_entity.type
_entity.pdbx_description
1 polymer ?
#
loop_
_entity_poly.entity_id
_entity_poly.type
_entity_poly.pdbx_seq_one_letter_code
_entity_poly.pdbx_strand_id
1 'polypeptide(L)'
;MAEVLTLSTGMPATGMPSVGRSAAVADPVSEFGAEAPVARSVYLDAYLAPLRPWLDRESVTEILVNRPGEIWVEDAAPRGGAPGMQRLSLPEMDNRLLQRLAEQVARISHQGINREHPLLSATLPAYAGQSGARIQLVGPPATRANWAMAIRRHRLLNLPLDAYDRGPIIPSRETPMPDAMAEPIAYLREAIRRRRTILIAGGTSTGKTTFLNAMLAEIPGDERVVLVEDTAELKLPGANGVGLIAVKGELGEARVSANDLLQAALRLRPDRIVLGELRGTETVSFLRAINTGHPGSFSTVHANTPRGALEQIALMAMQSNIGLTRAETLEYAASVIDVVVQLDRQDGRRGISQIAESHTLVA
;
A
#
# COMPACT_ATOMS: atom_id res chain seq x y z
N MET A 1 74.12 -28.46 -18.92
CA MET A 1 74.98 -27.37 -19.41
C MET A 1 74.18 -26.12 -18.98
N ALA A 2 74.51 -25.53 -17.83
CA ALA A 2 75.49 -24.43 -17.72
C ALA A 2 74.85 -23.15 -18.32
N GLU A 3 74.67 -22.05 -17.66
CA GLU A 3 75.55 -21.41 -16.69
C GLU A 3 74.82 -20.29 -15.98
N VAL A 4 75.08 -20.14 -14.75
CA VAL A 4 74.96 -19.07 -13.78
C VAL A 4 75.63 -17.78 -14.26
N LEU A 5 75.12 -16.64 -13.94
CA LEU A 5 75.91 -15.46 -13.57
C LEU A 5 75.08 -14.51 -12.64
N THR A 6 75.56 -14.49 -11.43
CA THR A 6 75.34 -13.48 -10.40
C THR A 6 76.12 -12.21 -10.66
N LEU A 7 75.55 -11.05 -10.32
CA LEU A 7 76.35 -9.96 -9.75
C LEU A 7 75.43 -9.00 -8.89
N SER A 8 75.98 -8.83 -7.70
CA SER A 8 75.57 -7.98 -6.55
C SER A 8 75.81 -6.51 -6.82
N THR A 9 75.03 -5.61 -6.23
CA THR A 9 75.44 -4.63 -5.17
C THR A 9 74.46 -3.50 -5.02
N GLY A 10 74.19 -3.14 -3.78
CA GLY A 10 73.95 -1.76 -3.39
C GLY A 10 72.62 -1.40 -2.83
N MET A 11 72.36 -1.50 -1.50
CA MET A 11 71.40 -0.74 -0.75
C MET A 11 71.78 0.75 -0.69
N PRO A 12 70.79 1.69 -0.49
CA PRO A 12 70.40 1.98 0.88
C PRO A 12 68.89 2.19 1.10
N ALA A 13 68.52 2.00 2.34
CA ALA A 13 67.16 2.15 2.91
C ALA A 13 66.72 3.61 2.97
N THR A 14 65.46 3.86 2.60
CA THR A 14 64.70 4.99 3.14
C THR A 14 63.20 4.70 3.08
N GLY A 15 62.54 4.80 4.23
CA GLY A 15 61.20 5.32 4.40
C GLY A 15 60.02 4.46 3.94
N MET A 16 59.45 3.65 4.78
CA MET A 16 58.05 3.22 4.64
C MET A 16 57.08 4.40 4.90
N PRO A 17 56.10 4.66 4.01
CA PRO A 17 54.90 5.36 4.41
C PRO A 17 53.84 4.37 4.89
N SER A 18 53.22 4.72 6.00
CA SER A 18 52.13 4.07 6.70
C SER A 18 50.97 3.67 5.77
N VAL A 19 50.48 2.46 5.96
CA VAL A 19 49.25 1.92 5.37
C VAL A 19 48.07 2.80 5.79
N GLY A 20 47.53 3.54 4.84
CA GLY A 20 46.28 4.27 4.99
C GLY A 20 45.12 3.32 5.20
N ARG A 21 44.30 3.60 6.21
CA ARG A 21 43.05 2.93 6.51
C ARG A 21 42.18 2.90 5.26
N SER A 22 41.73 1.73 4.87
CA SER A 22 40.70 1.47 3.89
C SER A 22 39.48 2.30 4.24
N ALA A 23 39.08 3.17 3.34
CA ALA A 23 37.79 3.88 3.40
C ALA A 23 36.69 2.80 3.28
N ALA A 24 35.83 2.72 4.29
CA ALA A 24 34.62 1.93 4.24
C ALA A 24 33.78 2.41 3.05
N VAL A 25 33.47 1.51 2.14
CA VAL A 25 32.47 1.72 1.09
C VAL A 25 31.15 1.92 1.81
N ALA A 26 30.61 3.13 1.78
CA ALA A 26 29.30 3.45 2.29
C ALA A 26 28.26 2.74 1.40
N ASP A 27 27.46 1.87 1.99
CA ASP A 27 26.30 1.26 1.37
C ASP A 27 25.31 2.36 0.94
N PRO A 28 24.84 2.41 -0.31
CA PRO A 28 23.84 3.36 -0.76
C PRO A 28 22.41 2.87 -0.48
N VAL A 29 22.11 2.48 0.75
CA VAL A 29 20.75 2.09 1.15
C VAL A 29 20.38 2.86 2.41
N SER A 30 20.11 4.15 2.28
CA SER A 30 19.30 4.91 3.26
C SER A 30 19.10 6.38 2.87
N GLU A 31 18.46 6.61 1.73
CA GLU A 31 17.83 7.92 1.47
C GLU A 31 16.34 7.75 1.13
N PHE A 32 15.63 7.00 1.97
CA PHE A 32 14.23 7.35 2.23
C PHE A 32 14.29 8.38 3.36
N GLY A 33 14.06 9.65 3.00
CA GLY A 33 14.16 10.77 3.92
C GLY A 33 13.48 10.46 5.24
N ALA A 34 14.27 10.46 6.31
CA ALA A 34 13.74 10.40 7.67
C ALA A 34 12.82 11.62 7.84
N GLU A 35 11.51 11.37 7.96
CA GLU A 35 10.53 12.41 8.24
C GLU A 35 10.98 13.15 9.51
N ALA A 36 11.21 14.46 9.41
CA ALA A 36 11.65 15.26 10.55
C ALA A 36 10.63 15.13 11.69
N PRO A 37 11.07 14.87 12.93
CA PRO A 37 10.16 14.74 14.06
C PRO A 37 9.42 16.05 14.29
N VAL A 38 8.11 15.97 14.37
CA VAL A 38 7.22 17.11 14.60
C VAL A 38 7.45 17.68 16.01
N ALA A 39 7.79 18.96 16.12
CA ALA A 39 7.99 19.62 17.40
C ALA A 39 6.69 19.64 18.24
N ARG A 40 6.78 19.33 19.52
CA ARG A 40 5.62 19.33 20.43
C ARG A 40 4.99 20.72 20.53
N SER A 41 3.66 20.77 20.42
CA SER A 41 2.88 21.99 20.50
C SER A 41 1.66 21.79 21.38
N VAL A 42 1.34 22.79 22.21
CA VAL A 42 0.13 22.81 23.05
C VAL A 42 -1.14 22.63 22.22
N TYR A 43 -1.16 23.20 21.02
CA TYR A 43 -2.31 23.05 20.11
C TYR A 43 -2.43 21.63 19.55
N LEU A 44 -1.31 20.95 19.24
CA LEU A 44 -1.33 19.55 18.80
C LEU A 44 -1.90 18.67 19.91
N ASP A 45 -1.47 18.87 21.17
CA ASP A 45 -1.98 18.13 22.32
C ASP A 45 -3.49 18.35 22.50
N ALA A 46 -3.97 19.58 22.35
CA ALA A 46 -5.40 19.89 22.43
C ALA A 46 -6.23 19.22 21.31
N TYR A 47 -5.71 19.21 20.07
CA TYR A 47 -6.41 18.59 18.94
C TYR A 47 -6.35 17.05 18.98
N LEU A 48 -5.34 16.46 19.59
CA LEU A 48 -5.26 15.02 19.83
C LEU A 48 -5.99 14.57 21.11
N ALA A 49 -6.46 15.51 21.96
CA ALA A 49 -7.13 15.20 23.23
C ALA A 49 -8.26 14.17 23.10
N PRO A 50 -9.19 14.25 22.10
CA PRO A 50 -10.24 13.25 21.94
C PRO A 50 -9.71 11.83 21.67
N LEU A 51 -8.50 11.69 21.13
CA LEU A 51 -7.88 10.39 20.82
C LEU A 51 -7.02 9.85 21.98
N ARG A 52 -6.77 10.63 23.05
CA ARG A 52 -5.95 10.22 24.18
C ARG A 52 -6.38 8.91 24.85
N PRO A 53 -7.69 8.60 25.03
CA PRO A 53 -8.11 7.33 25.62
C PRO A 53 -7.53 6.09 24.91
N TRP A 54 -7.16 6.22 23.63
CA TRP A 54 -6.56 5.16 22.82
C TRP A 54 -5.06 5.38 22.58
N LEU A 55 -4.62 6.62 22.36
CA LEU A 55 -3.20 6.94 22.19
C LEU A 55 -2.36 6.60 23.42
N ASP A 56 -2.94 6.67 24.63
CA ASP A 56 -2.23 6.38 25.86
C ASP A 56 -2.20 4.88 26.22
N ARG A 57 -2.96 4.04 25.48
CA ARG A 57 -2.98 2.59 25.70
C ARG A 57 -1.86 1.90 24.96
N GLU A 58 -1.05 1.11 25.66
CA GLU A 58 0.04 0.38 25.03
C GLU A 58 -0.42 -0.67 24.01
N SER A 59 -1.59 -1.27 24.19
CA SER A 59 -2.15 -2.30 23.32
C SER A 59 -2.66 -1.76 21.98
N VAL A 60 -2.90 -0.45 21.84
CA VAL A 60 -3.38 0.17 20.60
C VAL A 60 -2.22 0.38 19.64
N THR A 61 -2.36 -0.14 18.44
CA THR A 61 -1.35 -0.06 17.36
C THR A 61 -1.73 0.94 16.28
N GLU A 62 -3.02 1.02 15.95
CA GLU A 62 -3.54 1.88 14.88
C GLU A 62 -4.78 2.63 15.35
N ILE A 63 -4.91 3.89 14.95
CA ILE A 63 -6.13 4.69 15.06
C ILE A 63 -6.44 5.27 13.69
N LEU A 64 -7.63 4.98 13.16
CA LEU A 64 -8.02 5.35 11.83
C LEU A 64 -9.29 6.19 11.86
N VAL A 65 -9.40 7.17 10.98
CA VAL A 65 -10.62 7.92 10.68
C VAL A 65 -10.93 7.70 9.20
N ASN A 66 -12.05 7.04 8.91
CA ASN A 66 -12.51 6.85 7.54
C ASN A 66 -13.40 8.01 7.07
N ARG A 67 -14.07 8.62 8.03
CA ARG A 67 -14.95 9.79 7.88
C ARG A 67 -15.09 10.49 9.23
N PRO A 68 -15.43 11.77 9.26
CA PRO A 68 -15.67 12.50 10.50
C PRO A 68 -16.76 11.86 11.37
N GLY A 69 -16.58 11.95 12.69
CA GLY A 69 -17.53 11.45 13.70
C GLY A 69 -17.34 10.00 14.11
N GLU A 70 -16.36 9.28 13.53
CA GLU A 70 -16.02 7.91 13.93
C GLU A 70 -14.53 7.67 13.92
N ILE A 71 -14.09 6.71 14.73
CA ILE A 71 -12.74 6.17 14.69
C ILE A 71 -12.78 4.65 14.59
N TRP A 72 -11.71 4.10 14.05
CA TRP A 72 -11.41 2.69 14.05
C TRP A 72 -10.11 2.48 14.80
N VAL A 73 -10.10 1.55 15.75
CA VAL A 73 -8.95 1.31 16.64
C VAL A 73 -8.54 -0.14 16.51
N GLU A 74 -7.27 -0.38 16.20
CA GLU A 74 -6.68 -1.70 16.30
C GLU A 74 -6.05 -1.87 17.67
N ASP A 75 -6.57 -2.80 18.44
CA ASP A 75 -6.17 -3.07 19.81
C ASP A 75 -5.84 -4.54 20.00
N ALA A 76 -4.58 -4.82 20.35
CA ALA A 76 -4.12 -6.19 20.59
C ALA A 76 -4.65 -6.78 21.91
N ALA A 77 -5.07 -5.94 22.86
CA ALA A 77 -5.60 -6.35 24.15
C ALA A 77 -6.77 -5.44 24.57
N PRO A 78 -7.90 -5.50 23.88
CA PRO A 78 -9.03 -4.62 24.16
C PRO A 78 -9.69 -4.99 25.51
N ARG A 79 -10.13 -3.95 26.22
CA ARG A 79 -10.89 -4.16 27.47
C ARG A 79 -12.28 -4.65 27.15
N GLY A 80 -12.51 -5.96 27.36
CA GLY A 80 -13.84 -6.58 27.20
C GLY A 80 -14.25 -6.96 25.77
N GLY A 81 -13.28 -7.12 24.85
CA GLY A 81 -13.53 -7.52 23.46
C GLY A 81 -12.49 -8.49 22.90
N ALA A 82 -12.71 -8.97 21.69
CA ALA A 82 -11.70 -9.73 20.94
C ALA A 82 -10.63 -8.79 20.37
N PRO A 83 -9.34 -9.24 20.28
CA PRO A 83 -8.31 -8.49 19.57
C PRO A 83 -8.72 -8.18 18.13
N GLY A 84 -8.34 -6.99 17.65
CA GLY A 84 -8.59 -6.61 16.27
C GLY A 84 -9.09 -5.17 16.11
N MET A 85 -9.65 -4.89 14.95
CA MET A 85 -10.13 -3.58 14.56
C MET A 85 -11.57 -3.35 15.07
N GLN A 86 -11.77 -2.27 15.84
CA GLN A 86 -13.06 -1.91 16.42
C GLN A 86 -13.50 -0.53 15.92
N ARG A 87 -14.76 -0.42 15.53
CA ARG A 87 -15.40 0.85 15.18
C ARG A 87 -16.01 1.50 16.42
N LEU A 88 -15.73 2.79 16.61
CA LEU A 88 -16.21 3.58 17.72
C LEU A 88 -16.79 4.91 17.22
N SER A 89 -17.90 5.35 17.81
CA SER A 89 -18.43 6.69 17.55
C SER A 89 -17.61 7.70 18.35
N LEU A 90 -17.15 8.75 17.68
CA LEU A 90 -16.42 9.85 18.29
C LEU A 90 -16.82 11.16 17.60
N PRO A 91 -17.98 11.73 17.94
CA PRO A 91 -18.53 12.93 17.30
C PRO A 91 -17.59 14.14 17.33
N GLU A 92 -16.71 14.21 18.34
CA GLU A 92 -15.70 15.26 18.49
C GLU A 92 -14.68 15.28 17.35
N MET A 93 -14.44 14.12 16.69
CA MET A 93 -13.59 14.02 15.50
C MET A 93 -14.33 14.50 14.25
N ASP A 94 -14.89 15.68 14.32
CA ASP A 94 -15.62 16.33 13.23
C ASP A 94 -14.67 16.89 12.14
N ASN A 95 -15.24 17.39 11.04
CA ASN A 95 -14.49 18.01 9.96
C ASN A 95 -13.58 19.15 10.43
N ARG A 96 -14.08 19.95 11.38
CA ARG A 96 -13.38 21.14 11.86
C ARG A 96 -12.16 20.76 12.71
N LEU A 97 -12.29 19.75 13.55
CA LEU A 97 -11.17 19.24 14.35
C LEU A 97 -10.12 18.58 13.46
N LEU A 98 -10.55 17.75 12.51
CA LEU A 98 -9.63 17.09 11.55
C LEU A 98 -8.87 18.10 10.70
N GLN A 99 -9.52 19.13 10.22
CA GLN A 99 -8.86 20.22 9.50
C GLN A 99 -7.80 20.92 10.37
N ARG A 100 -8.18 21.34 11.60
CA ARG A 100 -7.25 22.01 12.52
C ARG A 100 -6.06 21.12 12.91
N LEU A 101 -6.33 19.82 13.13
CA LEU A 101 -5.27 18.84 13.40
C LEU A 101 -4.33 18.74 12.20
N ALA A 102 -4.87 18.64 10.98
CA ALA A 102 -4.08 18.58 9.76
C ALA A 102 -3.20 19.83 9.56
N GLU A 103 -3.79 21.03 9.71
CA GLU A 103 -3.07 22.31 9.63
C GLU A 103 -1.96 22.41 10.69
N GLN A 104 -2.25 21.93 11.93
CA GLN A 104 -1.26 21.95 13.00
C GLN A 104 -0.14 20.95 12.75
N VAL A 105 -0.44 19.73 12.28
CA VAL A 105 0.57 18.74 11.90
C VAL A 105 1.43 19.27 10.76
N ALA A 106 0.82 19.84 9.72
CA ALA A 106 1.53 20.45 8.60
C ALA A 106 2.50 21.55 9.07
N ARG A 107 2.02 22.45 9.93
CA ARG A 107 2.81 23.54 10.48
C ARG A 107 4.06 23.07 11.22
N ILE A 108 3.92 22.10 12.10
CA ILE A 108 5.03 21.62 12.92
C ILE A 108 5.96 20.65 12.20
N SER A 109 5.51 20.04 11.08
CA SER A 109 6.34 19.23 10.17
C SER A 109 6.91 20.05 9.01
N HIS A 110 6.74 21.38 9.02
CA HIS A 110 7.18 22.28 7.94
C HIS A 110 6.67 21.89 6.55
N GLN A 111 5.44 21.35 6.50
CA GLN A 111 4.73 20.97 5.29
C GLN A 111 3.49 21.86 5.11
N GLY A 112 2.89 21.82 3.92
CA GLY A 112 1.59 22.43 3.64
C GLY A 112 0.50 21.37 3.56
N ILE A 113 -0.72 21.69 4.02
CA ILE A 113 -1.92 20.96 3.68
C ILE A 113 -3.04 21.93 3.39
N ASN A 114 -3.61 21.82 2.21
CA ASN A 114 -4.71 22.65 1.72
C ASN A 114 -5.41 21.92 0.56
N ARG A 115 -6.31 22.60 -0.13
CA ARG A 115 -7.00 22.01 -1.30
C ARG A 115 -6.06 21.71 -2.47
N GLU A 116 -4.94 22.40 -2.59
CA GLU A 116 -3.92 22.16 -3.64
C GLU A 116 -2.98 21.00 -3.26
N HIS A 117 -2.72 20.84 -1.97
CA HIS A 117 -1.86 19.80 -1.39
C HIS A 117 -2.63 19.02 -0.32
N PRO A 118 -3.58 18.14 -0.71
CA PRO A 118 -4.48 17.48 0.24
C PRO A 118 -3.89 16.26 0.95
N LEU A 119 -2.64 15.90 0.66
CA LEU A 119 -1.96 14.75 1.25
C LEU A 119 -0.89 15.21 2.25
N LEU A 120 -0.90 14.67 3.46
CA LEU A 120 0.09 14.97 4.48
C LEU A 120 0.53 13.69 5.18
N SER A 121 1.85 13.47 5.21
CA SER A 121 2.48 12.39 5.96
C SER A 121 3.50 12.99 6.92
N ALA A 122 3.43 12.65 8.20
CA ALA A 122 4.33 13.19 9.21
C ALA A 122 4.54 12.19 10.37
N THR A 123 5.54 12.51 11.21
CA THR A 123 5.77 11.79 12.46
C THR A 123 5.34 12.69 13.63
N LEU A 124 4.36 12.24 14.40
CA LEU A 124 3.96 12.87 15.64
C LEU A 124 5.07 12.71 16.71
N PRO A 125 5.31 13.74 17.53
CA PRO A 125 6.33 13.66 18.58
C PRO A 125 6.00 12.61 19.64
N ALA A 126 7.03 12.13 20.31
CA ALA A 126 6.88 11.28 21.48
C ALA A 126 6.06 12.00 22.59
N TYR A 127 5.19 11.25 23.25
CA TYR A 127 4.33 11.77 24.32
C TYR A 127 4.30 10.82 25.51
N ALA A 128 4.42 11.39 26.73
CA ALA A 128 4.29 10.67 28.00
C ALA A 128 5.13 9.38 28.10
N GLY A 129 6.38 9.42 27.58
CA GLY A 129 7.29 8.27 27.58
C GLY A 129 7.04 7.25 26.49
N GLN A 130 6.09 7.50 25.60
CA GLN A 130 5.83 6.65 24.42
C GLN A 130 6.61 7.15 23.21
N SER A 131 7.04 6.22 22.34
CA SER A 131 7.65 6.56 21.04
C SER A 131 6.67 7.34 20.16
N GLY A 132 7.19 8.14 19.23
CA GLY A 132 6.40 8.88 18.25
C GLY A 132 5.49 7.96 17.42
N ALA A 133 4.53 8.55 16.74
CA ALA A 133 3.61 7.85 15.86
C ALA A 133 3.67 8.44 14.45
N ARG A 134 3.51 7.62 13.41
CA ARG A 134 3.31 8.12 12.05
C ARG A 134 1.85 8.52 11.85
N ILE A 135 1.63 9.64 11.19
CA ILE A 135 0.29 10.08 10.81
C ILE A 135 0.23 10.28 9.30
N GLN A 136 -0.82 9.75 8.69
CA GLN A 136 -1.21 10.04 7.31
C GLN A 136 -2.57 10.73 7.33
N LEU A 137 -2.67 11.86 6.64
CA LEU A 137 -3.89 12.61 6.46
C LEU A 137 -4.17 12.76 4.97
N VAL A 138 -5.44 12.63 4.59
CA VAL A 138 -5.93 12.90 3.25
C VAL A 138 -7.14 13.80 3.38
N GLY A 139 -7.04 15.02 2.85
CA GLY A 139 -8.09 16.01 2.87
C GLY A 139 -8.83 16.14 1.53
N PRO A 140 -9.87 16.99 1.50
CA PRO A 140 -10.57 17.32 0.27
C PRO A 140 -9.62 18.09 -0.69
N PRO A 141 -9.69 17.85 -2.01
CA PRO A 141 -10.69 17.03 -2.72
C PRO A 141 -10.27 15.57 -2.94
N ALA A 142 -9.16 15.09 -2.37
CA ALA A 142 -8.59 13.78 -2.64
C ALA A 142 -9.30 12.61 -1.93
N THR A 143 -10.32 12.86 -1.14
CA THR A 143 -11.13 11.83 -0.46
C THR A 143 -12.63 12.10 -0.59
N ARG A 144 -13.42 11.03 -0.66
CA ARG A 144 -14.89 11.10 -0.75
C ARG A 144 -15.57 11.60 0.53
N ALA A 145 -14.92 11.43 1.69
CA ALA A 145 -15.51 11.66 3.02
C ALA A 145 -15.01 12.95 3.69
N ASN A 146 -14.50 13.93 2.92
CA ASN A 146 -13.82 15.14 3.36
C ASN A 146 -12.44 14.88 3.99
N TRP A 147 -12.35 14.02 5.02
CA TRP A 147 -11.08 13.68 5.69
C TRP A 147 -10.96 12.19 5.91
N ALA A 148 -9.77 11.66 5.66
CA ALA A 148 -9.33 10.35 6.11
C ALA A 148 -7.99 10.50 6.85
N MET A 149 -7.81 9.71 7.90
CA MET A 149 -6.59 9.76 8.73
C MET A 149 -6.21 8.34 9.18
N ALA A 150 -4.90 8.12 9.30
CA ALA A 150 -4.35 6.97 10.00
C ALA A 150 -3.22 7.43 10.92
N ILE A 151 -3.25 6.99 12.16
CA ILE A 151 -2.16 7.13 13.12
C ILE A 151 -1.64 5.74 13.42
N ARG A 152 -0.41 5.46 13.02
CA ARG A 152 0.31 4.22 13.32
C ARG A 152 1.34 4.46 14.40
N ARG A 153 1.22 3.73 15.49
CA ARG A 153 2.15 3.86 16.62
C ARG A 153 3.39 2.99 16.39
N HIS A 154 4.56 3.59 16.58
CA HIS A 154 5.80 2.84 16.65
C HIS A 154 5.91 2.16 18.02
N ARG A 155 5.81 0.84 18.02
CA ARG A 155 6.02 0.05 19.24
C ARG A 155 7.32 -0.73 19.08
N LEU A 156 8.31 -0.38 19.88
CA LEU A 156 9.46 -1.23 20.10
C LEU A 156 9.06 -2.29 21.14
N LEU A 157 8.40 -3.35 20.70
CA LEU A 157 8.17 -4.53 21.52
C LEU A 157 9.46 -5.35 21.45
N ASN A 158 10.22 -5.39 22.55
CA ASN A 158 11.30 -6.34 22.70
C ASN A 158 10.69 -7.73 22.97
N LEU A 159 10.11 -8.32 21.90
CA LEU A 159 9.60 -9.68 21.99
C LEU A 159 10.77 -10.65 21.82
N PRO A 160 10.91 -11.66 22.68
CA PRO A 160 11.85 -12.74 22.46
C PRO A 160 11.48 -13.51 21.17
N LEU A 161 12.45 -14.15 20.54
CA LEU A 161 12.21 -14.93 19.33
C LEU A 161 11.13 -15.99 19.50
N ASP A 162 11.08 -16.61 20.68
CA ASP A 162 10.09 -17.63 21.05
C ASP A 162 8.63 -17.12 20.99
N ALA A 163 8.40 -15.82 21.13
CA ALA A 163 7.06 -15.21 20.98
C ALA A 163 6.51 -15.30 19.54
N TYR A 164 7.36 -15.62 18.55
CA TYR A 164 6.98 -15.84 17.16
C TYR A 164 6.76 -17.32 16.83
N ASP A 165 7.03 -18.22 17.78
CA ASP A 165 6.77 -19.65 17.60
C ASP A 165 5.27 -19.91 17.61
N ARG A 166 4.74 -20.36 16.48
CA ARG A 166 3.35 -20.81 16.30
C ARG A 166 3.23 -22.34 16.25
N GLY A 167 4.29 -23.03 16.64
CA GLY A 167 4.41 -24.48 16.49
C GLY A 167 4.87 -24.89 15.08
N PRO A 168 4.79 -26.19 14.74
CA PRO A 168 5.26 -26.72 13.47
C PRO A 168 4.62 -26.01 12.28
N ILE A 169 5.45 -25.61 11.32
CA ILE A 169 4.98 -25.06 10.03
C ILE A 169 4.42 -26.21 9.22
N ILE A 170 3.13 -26.47 9.38
CA ILE A 170 2.42 -27.50 8.61
C ILE A 170 1.86 -26.82 7.37
N PRO A 171 2.21 -27.30 6.15
CA PRO A 171 1.59 -26.80 4.93
C PRO A 171 0.06 -26.93 5.06
N SER A 172 -0.66 -25.83 4.87
CA SER A 172 -2.11 -25.85 4.86
C SER A 172 -2.58 -26.83 3.79
N ARG A 173 -3.38 -27.83 4.16
CA ARG A 173 -4.14 -28.60 3.19
C ARG A 173 -5.25 -27.70 2.67
N GLU A 174 -4.93 -26.92 1.66
CA GLU A 174 -5.94 -26.11 0.98
C GLU A 174 -6.96 -27.05 0.31
N THR A 175 -8.24 -26.77 0.53
CA THR A 175 -9.29 -27.36 -0.29
C THR A 175 -9.00 -27.02 -1.75
N PRO A 176 -9.16 -27.97 -2.70
CA PRO A 176 -8.99 -27.65 -4.11
C PRO A 176 -9.82 -26.44 -4.52
N MET A 177 -9.27 -25.60 -5.40
CA MET A 177 -10.06 -24.53 -6.01
C MET A 177 -11.20 -25.13 -6.85
N PRO A 178 -12.38 -24.52 -6.89
CA PRO A 178 -13.39 -24.85 -7.89
C PRO A 178 -12.81 -24.74 -9.30
N ASP A 179 -13.37 -25.49 -10.24
CA ASP A 179 -12.93 -25.41 -11.65
C ASP A 179 -13.32 -24.04 -12.24
N ALA A 180 -12.34 -23.29 -12.71
CA ALA A 180 -12.55 -21.94 -13.23
C ALA A 180 -13.45 -21.88 -14.48
N MET A 181 -13.51 -22.96 -15.26
CA MET A 181 -14.32 -23.02 -16.49
C MET A 181 -15.72 -23.55 -16.21
N ALA A 182 -15.86 -24.56 -15.34
CA ALA A 182 -17.14 -25.16 -14.99
C ALA A 182 -17.93 -24.33 -13.95
N GLU A 183 -17.22 -23.72 -12.98
CA GLU A 183 -17.81 -23.00 -11.85
C GLU A 183 -17.16 -21.62 -11.63
N PRO A 184 -17.19 -20.72 -12.62
CA PRO A 184 -16.43 -19.46 -12.59
C PRO A 184 -16.76 -18.58 -11.40
N ILE A 185 -18.00 -18.52 -10.96
CA ILE A 185 -18.40 -17.69 -9.82
C ILE A 185 -17.95 -18.30 -8.50
N ALA A 186 -18.04 -19.62 -8.34
CA ALA A 186 -17.53 -20.32 -7.16
C ALA A 186 -16.00 -20.16 -7.07
N TYR A 187 -15.29 -20.29 -8.19
CA TYR A 187 -13.85 -20.02 -8.28
C TYR A 187 -13.50 -18.60 -7.79
N LEU A 188 -14.19 -17.58 -8.28
CA LEU A 188 -13.91 -16.19 -7.92
C LEU A 188 -14.20 -15.89 -6.46
N ARG A 189 -15.29 -16.41 -5.90
CA ARG A 189 -15.57 -16.29 -4.46
C ARG A 189 -14.48 -16.91 -3.62
N GLU A 190 -14.00 -18.10 -3.99
CA GLU A 190 -12.90 -18.74 -3.28
C GLU A 190 -11.58 -17.99 -3.47
N ALA A 191 -11.29 -17.45 -4.66
CA ALA A 191 -10.13 -16.61 -4.91
C ALA A 191 -10.14 -15.33 -4.05
N ILE A 192 -11.30 -14.68 -3.91
CA ILE A 192 -11.48 -13.50 -3.05
C ILE A 192 -11.24 -13.88 -1.58
N ARG A 193 -11.82 -15.02 -1.11
CA ARG A 193 -11.65 -15.51 0.25
C ARG A 193 -10.18 -15.84 0.57
N ARG A 194 -9.44 -16.40 -0.39
CA ARG A 194 -7.99 -16.69 -0.27
C ARG A 194 -7.10 -15.48 -0.49
N ARG A 195 -7.68 -14.31 -0.61
CA ARG A 195 -6.93 -13.05 -0.85
C ARG A 195 -6.05 -13.13 -2.09
N ARG A 196 -6.55 -13.73 -3.18
CA ARG A 196 -5.84 -13.72 -4.46
C ARG A 196 -5.98 -12.36 -5.13
N THR A 197 -4.89 -11.87 -5.65
CA THR A 197 -4.85 -10.62 -6.43
C THR A 197 -5.47 -10.85 -7.81
N ILE A 198 -6.49 -10.07 -8.16
CA ILE A 198 -7.27 -10.30 -9.37
C ILE A 198 -7.21 -9.07 -10.28
N LEU A 199 -6.82 -9.31 -11.53
CA LEU A 199 -6.84 -8.31 -12.60
C LEU A 199 -8.03 -8.57 -13.53
N ILE A 200 -8.89 -7.56 -13.70
CA ILE A 200 -10.06 -7.64 -14.59
C ILE A 200 -9.71 -7.00 -15.93
N ALA A 201 -9.71 -7.79 -16.97
CA ALA A 201 -9.43 -7.38 -18.32
C ALA A 201 -10.72 -7.29 -19.17
N GLY A 202 -10.74 -6.40 -20.13
CA GLY A 202 -11.85 -6.28 -21.06
C GLY A 202 -11.77 -5.01 -21.89
N GLY A 203 -12.38 -5.02 -23.06
CA GLY A 203 -12.51 -3.86 -23.92
C GLY A 203 -13.41 -2.76 -23.34
N THR A 204 -13.63 -1.72 -24.12
CA THR A 204 -14.56 -0.65 -23.73
C THR A 204 -15.98 -1.20 -23.63
N SER A 205 -16.73 -0.76 -22.62
CA SER A 205 -18.13 -1.14 -22.38
C SER A 205 -18.39 -2.64 -22.09
N THR A 206 -17.38 -3.43 -21.77
CA THR A 206 -17.54 -4.83 -21.30
C THR A 206 -18.08 -4.94 -19.87
N GLY A 207 -18.12 -3.82 -19.12
CA GLY A 207 -18.67 -3.79 -17.77
C GLY A 207 -17.65 -4.03 -16.66
N LYS A 208 -16.37 -3.77 -16.90
CA LYS A 208 -15.29 -3.96 -15.89
C LYS A 208 -15.61 -3.32 -14.55
N THR A 209 -16.00 -2.03 -14.51
CA THR A 209 -16.36 -1.31 -13.28
C THR A 209 -17.57 -1.94 -12.57
N THR A 210 -18.57 -2.39 -13.34
CA THR A 210 -19.75 -3.08 -12.78
C THR A 210 -19.37 -4.41 -12.15
N PHE A 211 -18.52 -5.17 -12.85
CA PHE A 211 -18.03 -6.45 -12.38
C PHE A 211 -17.10 -6.28 -11.15
N LEU A 212 -16.22 -5.28 -11.17
CA LEU A 212 -15.40 -4.94 -10.02
C LEU A 212 -16.26 -4.59 -8.78
N ASN A 213 -17.36 -3.85 -8.97
CA ASN A 213 -18.32 -3.58 -7.88
C ASN A 213 -18.98 -4.86 -7.34
N ALA A 214 -19.29 -5.83 -8.21
CA ALA A 214 -19.82 -7.13 -7.78
C ALA A 214 -18.78 -7.92 -6.96
N MET A 215 -17.51 -7.91 -7.38
CA MET A 215 -16.43 -8.54 -6.63
C MET A 215 -16.15 -7.86 -5.30
N LEU A 216 -16.22 -6.53 -5.24
CA LEU A 216 -16.08 -5.78 -3.99
C LEU A 216 -17.13 -6.21 -2.94
N ALA A 217 -18.35 -6.50 -3.36
CA ALA A 217 -19.43 -6.95 -2.46
C ALA A 217 -19.17 -8.33 -1.83
N GLU A 218 -18.28 -9.13 -2.40
CA GLU A 218 -17.89 -10.45 -1.86
C GLU A 218 -16.70 -10.38 -0.88
N ILE A 219 -16.10 -9.20 -0.70
CA ILE A 219 -15.02 -8.99 0.30
C ILE A 219 -15.62 -9.06 1.71
N PRO A 220 -14.99 -9.81 2.65
CA PRO A 220 -15.41 -9.84 4.05
C PRO A 220 -15.52 -8.44 4.66
N GLY A 221 -16.58 -8.19 5.42
CA GLY A 221 -16.91 -6.85 5.93
C GLY A 221 -15.99 -6.34 7.05
N ASP A 222 -15.17 -7.20 7.62
CA ASP A 222 -14.13 -6.89 8.61
C ASP A 222 -12.81 -6.43 7.98
N GLU A 223 -12.62 -6.67 6.69
CA GLU A 223 -11.42 -6.24 5.98
C GLU A 223 -11.45 -4.73 5.64
N ARG A 224 -10.31 -4.09 5.82
CA ARG A 224 -10.13 -2.69 5.44
C ARG A 224 -9.79 -2.54 3.96
N VAL A 225 -10.64 -1.84 3.22
CA VAL A 225 -10.46 -1.60 1.79
C VAL A 225 -10.19 -0.13 1.52
N VAL A 226 -9.10 0.16 0.81
CA VAL A 226 -8.81 1.49 0.28
C VAL A 226 -9.01 1.47 -1.22
N LEU A 227 -9.97 2.28 -1.71
CA LEU A 227 -10.23 2.48 -3.12
C LEU A 227 -9.42 3.67 -3.63
N VAL A 228 -8.82 3.54 -4.79
CA VAL A 228 -8.16 4.63 -5.53
C VAL A 228 -8.78 4.74 -6.91
N GLU A 229 -9.32 5.90 -7.25
CA GLU A 229 -10.08 6.12 -8.48
C GLU A 229 -9.83 7.48 -9.10
N ASP A 230 -10.01 7.58 -10.40
CA ASP A 230 -10.07 8.86 -11.12
C ASP A 230 -11.44 9.55 -10.89
N THR A 231 -12.49 8.77 -10.82
CA THR A 231 -13.88 9.21 -10.60
C THR A 231 -14.56 8.23 -9.66
N ALA A 232 -15.39 8.71 -8.75
CA ALA A 232 -16.07 7.90 -7.75
C ALA A 232 -17.18 7.01 -8.36
N GLU A 233 -16.82 5.83 -8.82
CA GLU A 233 -17.74 4.85 -9.42
C GLU A 233 -17.88 3.56 -8.57
N LEU A 234 -16.86 3.21 -7.78
CA LEU A 234 -16.84 2.00 -6.98
C LEU A 234 -17.58 2.19 -5.66
N LYS A 235 -18.17 1.13 -5.15
CA LYS A 235 -18.83 1.11 -3.84
C LYS A 235 -17.91 0.50 -2.80
N LEU A 236 -17.76 1.16 -1.67
CA LEU A 236 -17.04 0.57 -0.54
C LEU A 236 -17.77 -0.68 -0.05
N PRO A 237 -17.08 -1.83 0.10
CA PRO A 237 -17.71 -3.09 0.45
C PRO A 237 -18.21 -3.13 1.90
N GLY A 238 -17.58 -2.37 2.78
CA GLY A 238 -17.87 -2.37 4.21
C GLY A 238 -17.74 -0.99 4.84
N ALA A 239 -18.01 -0.92 6.14
CA ALA A 239 -17.88 0.31 6.91
C ALA A 239 -16.41 0.71 7.11
N ASN A 240 -15.48 -0.28 7.15
CA ASN A 240 -14.05 -0.02 7.27
C ASN A 240 -13.41 0.19 5.90
N GLY A 241 -13.75 1.30 5.24
CA GLY A 241 -13.21 1.61 3.94
C GLY A 241 -13.01 3.09 3.70
N VAL A 242 -12.07 3.42 2.83
CA VAL A 242 -11.74 4.78 2.39
C VAL A 242 -11.75 4.84 0.87
N GLY A 243 -12.40 5.85 0.31
CA GLY A 243 -12.36 6.16 -1.12
C GLY A 243 -11.49 7.38 -1.37
N LEU A 244 -10.42 7.21 -2.14
CA LEU A 244 -9.50 8.25 -2.57
C LEU A 244 -9.76 8.58 -4.04
N ILE A 245 -9.75 9.87 -4.37
CA ILE A 245 -10.05 10.37 -5.72
C ILE A 245 -8.87 11.16 -6.25
N ALA A 246 -8.38 10.77 -7.44
CA ALA A 246 -7.36 11.53 -8.15
C ALA A 246 -7.92 12.88 -8.60
N VAL A 247 -7.10 13.92 -8.53
CA VAL A 247 -7.50 15.28 -8.86
C VAL A 247 -6.69 15.76 -10.05
N LYS A 248 -7.36 15.99 -11.17
CA LYS A 248 -6.78 16.52 -12.41
C LYS A 248 -7.07 18.03 -12.45
N GLY A 249 -6.25 18.81 -11.76
CA GLY A 249 -6.40 20.27 -11.76
C GLY A 249 -5.97 20.89 -13.07
N GLU A 250 -6.90 21.40 -13.89
CA GLU A 250 -6.59 22.18 -15.10
C GLU A 250 -6.54 23.69 -14.81
N LEU A 251 -7.15 24.16 -13.72
CA LEU A 251 -7.34 25.59 -13.39
C LEU A 251 -6.74 26.00 -12.03
N GLY A 252 -5.59 25.41 -11.64
CA GLY A 252 -4.92 25.79 -10.38
C GLY A 252 -5.40 25.09 -9.14
N GLU A 253 -6.31 24.09 -9.25
CA GLU A 253 -6.66 23.17 -8.18
C GLU A 253 -5.60 22.06 -8.05
N ALA A 254 -5.72 21.25 -6.99
CA ALA A 254 -4.81 20.17 -6.66
C ALA A 254 -4.47 19.27 -7.87
N ARG A 255 -3.21 18.86 -7.96
CA ARG A 255 -2.78 17.78 -8.84
C ARG A 255 -2.40 16.58 -7.96
N VAL A 256 -3.30 15.62 -7.86
CA VAL A 256 -3.06 14.39 -7.10
C VAL A 256 -3.27 13.21 -8.05
N SER A 257 -2.19 12.56 -8.39
CA SER A 257 -2.21 11.40 -9.29
C SER A 257 -2.67 10.13 -8.56
N ALA A 258 -3.07 9.12 -9.31
CA ALA A 258 -3.32 7.78 -8.76
C ALA A 258 -2.08 7.21 -8.05
N ASN A 259 -0.88 7.55 -8.52
CA ASN A 259 0.37 7.15 -7.88
C ASN A 259 0.54 7.78 -6.48
N ASP A 260 0.25 9.07 -6.32
CA ASP A 260 0.31 9.75 -5.02
C ASP A 260 -0.69 9.16 -4.04
N LEU A 261 -1.89 8.84 -4.54
CA LEU A 261 -2.94 8.20 -3.74
C LEU A 261 -2.58 6.78 -3.34
N LEU A 262 -1.92 6.00 -4.19
CA LEU A 262 -1.42 4.67 -3.83
C LEU A 262 -0.38 4.75 -2.71
N GLN A 263 0.53 5.72 -2.78
CA GLN A 263 1.51 5.93 -1.70
C GLN A 263 0.84 6.34 -0.39
N ALA A 264 -0.19 7.18 -0.44
CA ALA A 264 -0.99 7.53 0.73
C ALA A 264 -1.77 6.31 1.26
N ALA A 265 -2.35 5.50 0.36
CA ALA A 265 -3.10 4.29 0.69
C ALA A 265 -2.26 3.29 1.50
N LEU A 266 -0.99 3.09 1.15
CA LEU A 266 -0.06 2.22 1.88
C LEU A 266 0.14 2.65 3.35
N ARG A 267 -0.09 3.94 3.65
CA ARG A 267 0.03 4.50 5.00
C ARG A 267 -1.32 4.59 5.73
N LEU A 268 -2.41 4.23 5.05
CA LEU A 268 -3.76 4.17 5.61
C LEU A 268 -4.13 2.78 6.15
N ARG A 269 -3.18 1.89 6.28
CA ARG A 269 -3.32 0.51 6.83
C ARG A 269 -4.38 -0.33 6.09
N PRO A 270 -4.32 -0.45 4.77
CA PRO A 270 -5.26 -1.28 4.03
C PRO A 270 -4.99 -2.76 4.25
N ASP A 271 -6.06 -3.58 4.29
CA ASP A 271 -5.95 -5.03 4.08
C ASP A 271 -5.95 -5.34 2.58
N ARG A 272 -6.72 -4.56 1.80
CA ARG A 272 -6.74 -4.60 0.33
C ARG A 272 -6.71 -3.20 -0.27
N ILE A 273 -6.03 -3.07 -1.39
CA ILE A 273 -6.03 -1.85 -2.21
C ILE A 273 -6.75 -2.18 -3.52
N VAL A 274 -7.73 -1.35 -3.87
CA VAL A 274 -8.44 -1.48 -5.13
C VAL A 274 -8.20 -0.24 -5.96
N LEU A 275 -7.60 -0.43 -7.12
CA LEU A 275 -7.40 0.64 -8.09
C LEU A 275 -8.43 0.49 -9.21
N GLY A 276 -9.21 1.53 -9.45
CA GLY A 276 -10.30 1.50 -10.43
C GLY A 276 -9.84 1.04 -11.81
N GLU A 277 -8.72 1.57 -12.28
CA GLU A 277 -8.10 1.18 -13.57
C GLU A 277 -6.61 1.49 -13.60
N LEU A 278 -5.82 0.59 -14.18
CA LEU A 278 -4.40 0.81 -14.49
C LEU A 278 -4.28 1.40 -15.90
N ARG A 279 -3.64 2.58 -16.00
CA ARG A 279 -3.51 3.32 -17.26
C ARG A 279 -2.09 3.80 -17.55
N GLY A 280 -1.19 3.84 -16.54
CA GLY A 280 0.14 4.44 -16.67
C GLY A 280 1.12 4.05 -15.57
N THR A 281 1.88 5.04 -15.12
CA THR A 281 3.00 4.88 -14.20
C THR A 281 2.63 4.40 -12.80
N GLU A 282 1.37 4.56 -12.37
CA GLU A 282 0.83 4.01 -11.13
C GLU A 282 0.89 2.48 -11.08
N THR A 283 1.02 1.82 -12.23
CA THR A 283 1.13 0.36 -12.35
C THR A 283 2.28 -0.19 -11.51
N VAL A 284 3.46 0.45 -11.51
CA VAL A 284 4.61 0.00 -10.73
C VAL A 284 4.33 0.10 -9.23
N SER A 285 3.74 1.21 -8.80
CA SER A 285 3.38 1.41 -7.39
C SER A 285 2.30 0.42 -6.95
N PHE A 286 1.34 0.09 -7.80
CA PHE A 286 0.34 -0.93 -7.53
C PHE A 286 0.98 -2.32 -7.40
N LEU A 287 1.82 -2.75 -8.34
CA LEU A 287 2.51 -4.04 -8.27
C LEU A 287 3.38 -4.16 -7.00
N ARG A 288 4.09 -3.10 -6.64
CA ARG A 288 4.87 -3.07 -5.38
C ARG A 288 3.97 -3.16 -4.15
N ALA A 289 2.86 -2.43 -4.13
CA ALA A 289 1.91 -2.45 -3.03
C ALA A 289 1.35 -3.85 -2.76
N ILE A 290 0.88 -4.55 -3.79
CA ILE A 290 0.34 -5.90 -3.66
C ILE A 290 1.41 -6.93 -3.27
N ASN A 291 2.65 -6.78 -3.74
CA ASN A 291 3.77 -7.65 -3.38
C ASN A 291 4.25 -7.44 -1.94
N THR A 292 4.00 -6.29 -1.32
CA THR A 292 4.55 -5.92 0.00
C THR A 292 3.54 -6.01 1.14
N GLY A 293 2.51 -6.85 1.03
CA GLY A 293 1.64 -7.16 2.16
C GLY A 293 0.16 -6.78 1.99
N HIS A 294 -0.30 -6.55 0.75
CA HIS A 294 -1.71 -6.25 0.46
C HIS A 294 -2.30 -7.28 -0.53
N PRO A 295 -2.27 -8.60 -0.20
CA PRO A 295 -2.83 -9.63 -1.06
C PRO A 295 -4.34 -9.48 -1.19
N GLY A 296 -4.91 -9.95 -2.30
CA GLY A 296 -6.34 -9.83 -2.56
C GLY A 296 -6.77 -8.46 -3.06
N SER A 297 -5.84 -7.67 -3.56
CA SER A 297 -6.09 -6.40 -4.22
C SER A 297 -6.66 -6.61 -5.64
N PHE A 298 -7.45 -5.65 -6.10
CA PHE A 298 -8.08 -5.72 -7.42
C PHE A 298 -7.75 -4.50 -8.26
N SER A 299 -7.71 -4.70 -9.57
CA SER A 299 -7.70 -3.59 -10.53
C SER A 299 -8.30 -4.01 -11.86
N THR A 300 -8.56 -3.03 -12.73
CA THR A 300 -8.99 -3.27 -14.11
C THR A 300 -7.94 -2.79 -15.11
N VAL A 301 -7.95 -3.37 -16.29
CA VAL A 301 -7.10 -2.97 -17.41
C VAL A 301 -7.83 -3.15 -18.75
N HIS A 302 -7.51 -2.32 -19.73
CA HIS A 302 -7.97 -2.52 -21.09
C HIS A 302 -7.12 -3.57 -21.80
N ALA A 303 -7.69 -4.74 -22.06
CA ALA A 303 -7.07 -5.79 -22.87
C ALA A 303 -8.14 -6.72 -23.47
N ASN A 304 -7.80 -7.41 -24.55
CA ASN A 304 -8.71 -8.31 -25.25
C ASN A 304 -8.48 -9.79 -24.90
N THR A 305 -7.39 -10.10 -24.20
CA THR A 305 -7.06 -11.46 -23.76
C THR A 305 -6.36 -11.41 -22.39
N PRO A 306 -6.40 -12.47 -21.58
CA PRO A 306 -5.69 -12.53 -20.31
C PRO A 306 -4.18 -12.29 -20.44
N ARG A 307 -3.53 -12.91 -21.44
CA ARG A 307 -2.11 -12.67 -21.73
C ARG A 307 -1.86 -11.21 -22.11
N GLY A 308 -2.70 -10.65 -23.00
CA GLY A 308 -2.63 -9.23 -23.39
C GLY A 308 -2.78 -8.27 -22.20
N ALA A 309 -3.54 -8.65 -21.16
CA ALA A 309 -3.65 -7.88 -19.95
C ALA A 309 -2.31 -7.80 -19.19
N LEU A 310 -1.61 -8.92 -19.00
CA LEU A 310 -0.28 -8.92 -18.39
C LEU A 310 0.76 -8.18 -19.25
N GLU A 311 0.69 -8.31 -20.56
CA GLU A 311 1.54 -7.56 -21.49
C GLU A 311 1.30 -6.04 -21.39
N GLN A 312 0.04 -5.62 -21.25
CA GLN A 312 -0.29 -4.21 -21.06
C GLN A 312 0.25 -3.70 -19.72
N ILE A 313 0.14 -4.48 -18.65
CA ILE A 313 0.77 -4.18 -17.34
C ILE A 313 2.29 -4.01 -17.49
N ALA A 314 2.95 -4.94 -18.18
CA ALA A 314 4.40 -4.87 -18.41
C ALA A 314 4.77 -3.60 -19.19
N LEU A 315 4.03 -3.25 -20.25
CA LEU A 315 4.28 -2.03 -21.02
C LEU A 315 4.12 -0.76 -20.20
N MET A 316 3.07 -0.67 -19.38
CA MET A 316 2.87 0.49 -18.49
C MET A 316 3.96 0.58 -17.42
N ALA A 317 4.38 -0.55 -16.85
CA ALA A 317 5.46 -0.58 -15.86
C ALA A 317 6.80 -0.13 -16.46
N MET A 318 7.10 -0.52 -17.69
CA MET A 318 8.33 -0.10 -18.40
C MET A 318 8.38 1.42 -18.64
N GLN A 319 7.24 2.11 -18.75
CA GLN A 319 7.20 3.57 -18.86
C GLN A 319 7.80 4.29 -17.63
N SER A 320 7.87 3.61 -16.50
CA SER A 320 8.46 4.13 -15.25
C SER A 320 9.97 3.89 -15.14
N ASN A 321 10.62 3.41 -16.21
CA ASN A 321 12.07 3.16 -16.28
C ASN A 321 12.63 2.34 -15.10
N ILE A 322 11.97 1.22 -14.79
CA ILE A 322 12.31 0.37 -13.63
C ILE A 322 13.59 -0.48 -13.81
N GLY A 323 14.26 -0.37 -14.96
CA GLY A 323 15.50 -1.08 -15.26
C GLY A 323 15.31 -2.57 -15.58
N LEU A 324 14.09 -3.07 -15.72
CA LEU A 324 13.78 -4.44 -16.11
C LEU A 324 13.49 -4.53 -17.61
N THR A 325 13.83 -5.66 -18.21
CA THR A 325 13.40 -6.00 -19.57
C THR A 325 11.91 -6.29 -19.61
N ARG A 326 11.32 -6.33 -20.82
CA ARG A 326 9.91 -6.69 -20.99
C ARG A 326 9.61 -8.09 -20.43
N ALA A 327 10.49 -9.06 -20.64
CA ALA A 327 10.31 -10.42 -20.16
C ALA A 327 10.31 -10.47 -18.63
N GLU A 328 11.31 -9.87 -17.98
CA GLU A 328 11.40 -9.80 -16.52
C GLU A 328 10.20 -9.04 -15.90
N THR A 329 9.73 -7.98 -16.55
CA THR A 329 8.57 -7.23 -16.07
C THR A 329 7.28 -8.05 -16.20
N LEU A 330 7.14 -8.83 -17.27
CA LEU A 330 6.01 -9.74 -17.47
C LEU A 330 6.01 -10.87 -16.44
N GLU A 331 7.16 -11.49 -16.18
CA GLU A 331 7.33 -12.51 -15.15
C GLU A 331 7.02 -11.94 -13.76
N TYR A 332 7.52 -10.74 -13.45
CA TYR A 332 7.21 -10.05 -12.20
C TYR A 332 5.70 -9.79 -12.06
N ALA A 333 5.06 -9.25 -13.09
CA ALA A 333 3.60 -9.03 -13.05
C ALA A 333 2.83 -10.34 -12.82
N ALA A 334 3.21 -11.42 -13.50
CA ALA A 334 2.59 -12.73 -13.35
C ALA A 334 2.87 -13.40 -11.98
N SER A 335 3.97 -13.03 -11.31
CA SER A 335 4.26 -13.52 -9.96
C SER A 335 3.45 -12.82 -8.86
N VAL A 336 2.96 -11.61 -9.12
CA VAL A 336 2.26 -10.77 -8.12
C VAL A 336 0.74 -10.75 -8.34
N ILE A 337 0.30 -10.84 -9.60
CA ILE A 337 -1.10 -10.98 -9.99
C ILE A 337 -1.41 -12.47 -10.08
N ASP A 338 -2.33 -12.95 -9.26
CA ASP A 338 -2.66 -14.38 -9.23
C ASP A 338 -3.57 -14.80 -10.38
N VAL A 339 -4.59 -13.99 -10.66
CA VAL A 339 -5.68 -14.36 -11.58
C VAL A 339 -6.00 -13.21 -12.53
N VAL A 340 -6.18 -13.52 -13.79
CA VAL A 340 -6.74 -12.59 -14.79
C VAL A 340 -8.13 -13.07 -15.20
N VAL A 341 -9.13 -12.19 -15.07
CA VAL A 341 -10.52 -12.42 -15.50
C VAL A 341 -10.78 -11.60 -16.74
N GLN A 342 -11.05 -12.26 -17.85
CA GLN A 342 -11.43 -11.60 -19.10
C GLN A 342 -12.94 -11.43 -19.20
N LEU A 343 -13.36 -10.20 -19.43
CA LEU A 343 -14.75 -9.88 -19.74
C LEU A 343 -14.90 -9.57 -21.21
N ASP A 344 -16.01 -10.01 -21.77
CA ASP A 344 -16.41 -9.66 -23.12
C ASP A 344 -17.89 -9.25 -23.22
N ARG A 345 -18.29 -8.95 -24.43
CA ARG A 345 -19.68 -8.67 -24.78
C ARG A 345 -20.03 -9.46 -26.05
N GLN A 346 -20.85 -10.50 -25.90
CA GLN A 346 -21.37 -11.32 -27.02
C GLN A 346 -22.89 -11.17 -27.07
N ASP A 347 -23.43 -10.93 -28.23
CA ASP A 347 -24.87 -10.79 -28.48
C ASP A 347 -25.57 -9.80 -27.54
N GLY A 348 -24.89 -8.68 -27.24
CA GLY A 348 -25.38 -7.67 -26.34
C GLY A 348 -25.25 -7.99 -24.83
N ARG A 349 -24.91 -9.22 -24.49
CA ARG A 349 -24.70 -9.67 -23.10
C ARG A 349 -23.25 -9.52 -22.67
N ARG A 350 -23.04 -9.05 -21.43
CA ARG A 350 -21.71 -8.94 -20.81
C ARG A 350 -21.48 -10.16 -19.94
N GLY A 351 -20.26 -10.72 -19.97
CA GLY A 351 -19.96 -11.91 -19.20
C GLY A 351 -18.47 -12.16 -19.05
N ILE A 352 -18.15 -13.16 -18.24
CA ILE A 352 -16.81 -13.72 -18.12
C ILE A 352 -16.60 -14.63 -19.34
N SER A 353 -15.57 -14.34 -20.12
CA SER A 353 -15.20 -15.19 -21.26
C SER A 353 -14.04 -16.12 -20.91
N GLN A 354 -13.19 -15.73 -19.98
CA GLN A 354 -12.05 -16.54 -19.54
C GLN A 354 -11.60 -16.17 -18.13
N ILE A 355 -11.16 -17.16 -17.35
CA ILE A 355 -10.39 -16.99 -16.12
C ILE A 355 -9.08 -17.74 -16.32
N ALA A 356 -7.95 -17.09 -16.02
CA ALA A 356 -6.63 -17.68 -16.19
C ALA A 356 -5.76 -17.39 -14.98
N GLU A 357 -5.00 -18.39 -14.54
CA GLU A 357 -3.92 -18.24 -13.57
C GLU A 357 -2.75 -17.52 -14.26
N SER A 358 -2.26 -16.42 -13.70
CA SER A 358 -1.27 -15.55 -14.35
C SER A 358 0.02 -16.29 -14.70
N HIS A 359 0.50 -17.18 -13.83
CA HIS A 359 1.72 -17.96 -14.05
C HIS A 359 1.63 -18.86 -15.30
N THR A 360 0.44 -19.32 -15.68
CA THR A 360 0.24 -20.15 -16.89
C THR A 360 0.28 -19.34 -18.18
N LEU A 361 0.17 -18.02 -18.10
CA LEU A 361 0.15 -17.13 -19.24
C LEU A 361 1.55 -16.71 -19.73
N VAL A 362 2.58 -16.90 -18.90
CA VAL A 362 3.96 -16.48 -19.18
C VAL A 362 4.92 -17.67 -19.32
N ALA A 363 4.44 -18.89 -19.07
CA ALA A 363 5.15 -20.14 -19.27
C ALA A 363 5.41 -20.42 -20.76
#